data_94d9efd072490d6bd589090d65e9e2c6
#
_entry.id   94d9efd072490d6bd589090d65e9e2c6
#
_cell.length_a   1.000
_cell.length_b   1.000
_cell.length_c   1.000
_cell.angle_alpha   90.00
_cell.angle_beta   90.00
_cell.angle_gamma   90.00
#
_symmetry.space_group_name_H-M   'P 1'
#
loop_
_entity.id
_entity.type
_entity.pdbx_description
1 polymer ?
#
loop_
_entity_poly.entity_id
_entity_poly.type
_entity_poly.pdbx_seq_one_letter_code
_entity_poly.pdbx_strand_id
1 'polypeptide(L)'
;MFSDILWIFFDMGSTLVDEQQAFRHRVRDAIQGTDIGEEQFYQTMISYYQQNKKGDKEAFAFYNLAKPEWHSEDEVLYAGVKECLNRLKGRYRLGIIANQLPGACKRLEQWGILQEFSLIVTSDREGVAKPDPRIFEAALQRADCPVERCVMIGDRLDNDIAPAKKLGFKTIWVKQGLNAYTSPTSQWEQADTVVDRIEQIAALFGV
;
A
#
# COMPACT_ATOMS: atom_id res chain seq x y z
N MET A 1 17.46 -10.79 10.61
CA MET A 1 16.30 -11.16 9.75
C MET A 1 16.42 -10.53 8.36
N PHE A 2 16.96 -9.31 8.22
CA PHE A 2 17.08 -8.57 6.95
C PHE A 2 18.52 -8.26 6.56
N SER A 3 19.53 -9.11 6.99
CA SER A 3 20.97 -8.87 6.80
C SER A 3 21.42 -8.86 5.33
N ASP A 4 20.76 -9.66 4.50
CA ASP A 4 21.20 -9.91 3.11
C ASP A 4 20.32 -9.21 2.06
N ILE A 5 19.45 -8.30 2.52
CA ILE A 5 18.56 -7.54 1.65
C ILE A 5 19.35 -6.53 0.82
N LEU A 6 18.98 -6.41 -0.44
CA LEU A 6 19.48 -5.38 -1.38
C LEU A 6 18.39 -4.41 -1.82
N TRP A 7 17.17 -4.92 -2.00
CA TRP A 7 16.05 -4.14 -2.46
C TRP A 7 14.91 -4.11 -1.45
N ILE A 8 14.35 -2.94 -1.25
CA ILE A 8 13.13 -2.72 -0.48
C ILE A 8 12.09 -2.12 -1.41
N PHE A 9 11.02 -2.87 -1.67
CA PHE A 9 9.89 -2.44 -2.47
C PHE A 9 8.75 -2.01 -1.57
N PHE A 10 8.15 -0.88 -1.90
CA PHE A 10 7.00 -0.33 -1.19
C PHE A 10 5.76 -0.35 -2.09
N ASP A 11 4.60 -0.61 -1.50
CA ASP A 11 3.34 -0.13 -2.02
C ASP A 11 3.23 1.40 -1.78
N MET A 12 2.24 2.05 -2.41
CA MET A 12 2.02 3.50 -2.26
C MET A 12 0.86 3.82 -1.33
N GLY A 13 -0.37 3.50 -1.75
CA GLY A 13 -1.59 3.86 -1.03
C GLY A 13 -1.66 3.20 0.33
N SER A 14 -2.05 3.93 1.36
CA SER A 14 -2.11 3.44 2.75
C SER A 14 -0.80 2.83 3.29
N THR A 15 0.30 2.87 2.52
CA THR A 15 1.65 2.46 2.93
C THR A 15 2.57 3.66 3.08
N LEU A 16 2.81 4.41 2.01
CA LEU A 16 3.55 5.68 2.00
C LEU A 16 2.59 6.88 2.07
N VAL A 17 1.39 6.71 1.56
CA VAL A 17 0.39 7.76 1.34
C VAL A 17 -0.79 7.55 2.27
N ASP A 18 -1.12 8.58 3.04
CA ASP A 18 -2.36 8.64 3.82
C ASP A 18 -3.51 9.04 2.89
N GLU A 19 -4.42 8.12 2.69
CA GLU A 19 -5.59 8.24 1.84
C GLU A 19 -6.87 8.56 2.63
N GLN A 20 -6.78 8.81 3.94
CA GLN A 20 -7.94 8.95 4.81
C GLN A 20 -8.86 10.08 4.36
N GLN A 21 -8.30 11.25 4.00
CA GLN A 21 -9.10 12.38 3.56
C GLN A 21 -9.74 12.13 2.20
N ALA A 22 -9.04 11.47 1.28
CA ALA A 22 -9.58 11.07 -0.02
C ALA A 22 -10.77 10.09 0.13
N PHE A 23 -10.65 9.12 1.04
CA PHE A 23 -11.76 8.22 1.38
C PHE A 23 -12.96 8.99 1.96
N ARG A 24 -12.72 9.89 2.91
CA ARG A 24 -13.78 10.70 3.53
C ARG A 24 -14.47 11.62 2.52
N HIS A 25 -13.71 12.25 1.63
CA HIS A 25 -14.26 13.08 0.55
C HIS A 25 -15.15 12.26 -0.37
N ARG A 26 -14.66 11.13 -0.87
CA ARG A 26 -15.46 10.21 -1.69
C ARG A 26 -16.76 9.75 -1.00
N VAL A 27 -16.71 9.49 0.31
CA VAL A 27 -17.91 9.13 1.09
C VAL A 27 -18.89 10.31 1.14
N ARG A 28 -18.42 11.54 1.42
CA ARG A 28 -19.27 12.74 1.43
C ARG A 28 -19.98 12.96 0.10
N ASP A 29 -19.25 12.79 -1.01
CA ASP A 29 -19.85 12.91 -2.35
C ASP A 29 -20.95 11.86 -2.58
N ALA A 30 -20.70 10.63 -2.15
CA ALA A 30 -21.65 9.54 -2.35
C ALA A 30 -22.93 9.68 -1.54
N ILE A 31 -22.84 10.20 -0.32
CA ILE A 31 -24.00 10.32 0.61
C ILE A 31 -24.75 11.64 0.45
N GLN A 32 -24.29 12.53 -0.42
CA GLN A 32 -24.95 13.83 -0.65
C GLN A 32 -26.42 13.63 -1.06
N GLY A 33 -27.34 14.30 -0.34
CA GLY A 33 -28.79 14.18 -0.57
C GLY A 33 -29.41 12.89 0.00
N THR A 34 -28.70 12.14 0.82
CA THR A 34 -29.23 10.99 1.58
C THR A 34 -29.28 11.29 3.08
N ASP A 35 -29.95 10.43 3.85
CA ASP A 35 -29.98 10.50 5.32
C ASP A 35 -28.80 9.73 5.97
N ILE A 36 -27.80 9.29 5.18
CA ILE A 36 -26.68 8.50 5.65
C ILE A 36 -25.61 9.43 6.22
N GLY A 37 -25.24 9.25 7.49
CA GLY A 37 -24.13 9.98 8.10
C GLY A 37 -22.75 9.50 7.62
N GLU A 38 -21.80 10.44 7.44
CA GLU A 38 -20.40 10.11 7.05
C GLU A 38 -19.80 9.06 7.98
N GLU A 39 -19.89 9.27 9.29
CA GLU A 39 -19.31 8.34 10.26
C GLU A 39 -20.01 6.97 10.25
N GLN A 40 -21.34 6.95 10.06
CA GLN A 40 -22.09 5.69 9.91
C GLN A 40 -21.59 4.89 8.70
N PHE A 41 -21.37 5.55 7.56
CA PHE A 41 -20.81 4.90 6.37
C PHE A 41 -19.41 4.38 6.64
N TYR A 42 -18.56 5.19 7.28
CA TYR A 42 -17.18 4.85 7.58
C TYR A 42 -17.09 3.64 8.52
N GLN A 43 -17.92 3.58 9.56
CA GLN A 43 -18.00 2.43 10.47
C GLN A 43 -18.50 1.17 9.76
N THR A 44 -19.44 1.29 8.84
CA THR A 44 -19.88 0.17 7.99
C THR A 44 -18.73 -0.35 7.14
N MET A 45 -17.94 0.55 6.55
CA MET A 45 -16.76 0.21 5.78
C MET A 45 -15.72 -0.55 6.64
N ILE A 46 -15.42 -0.05 7.85
CA ILE A 46 -14.52 -0.71 8.81
C ILE A 46 -15.05 -2.11 9.17
N SER A 47 -16.35 -2.25 9.42
CA SER A 47 -16.93 -3.55 9.80
C SER A 47 -16.73 -4.62 8.72
N TYR A 48 -16.73 -4.24 7.46
CA TYR A 48 -16.42 -5.16 6.36
C TYR A 48 -14.93 -5.48 6.26
N TYR A 49 -14.03 -4.52 6.50
CA TYR A 49 -12.58 -4.80 6.59
C TYR A 49 -12.28 -5.78 7.73
N GLN A 50 -12.92 -5.65 8.88
CA GLN A 50 -12.81 -6.59 10.00
C GLN A 50 -13.27 -8.03 9.65
N GLN A 51 -14.11 -8.17 8.63
CA GLN A 51 -14.53 -9.45 8.06
C GLN A 51 -13.62 -9.92 6.90
N ASN A 52 -12.48 -9.25 6.67
CA ASN A 52 -11.56 -9.50 5.56
C ASN A 52 -12.22 -9.34 4.17
N LYS A 53 -13.20 -8.45 4.06
CA LYS A 53 -13.84 -8.07 2.80
C LYS A 53 -13.25 -6.76 2.27
N LYS A 54 -13.53 -6.44 1.02
CA LYS A 54 -13.20 -5.13 0.44
C LYS A 54 -14.17 -4.08 0.98
N GLY A 55 -13.83 -3.52 2.16
CA GLY A 55 -14.75 -2.75 2.97
C GLY A 55 -15.40 -1.56 2.25
N ASP A 56 -14.64 -0.84 1.43
CA ASP A 56 -15.17 0.26 0.62
C ASP A 56 -16.22 -0.25 -0.40
N LYS A 57 -15.90 -1.29 -1.16
CA LYS A 57 -16.81 -1.88 -2.15
C LYS A 57 -18.10 -2.39 -1.50
N GLU A 58 -17.97 -3.12 -0.39
CA GLU A 58 -19.11 -3.69 0.33
C GLU A 58 -20.01 -2.62 0.95
N ALA A 59 -19.41 -1.53 1.49
CA ALA A 59 -20.19 -0.44 2.06
C ALA A 59 -20.98 0.32 0.99
N PHE A 60 -20.38 0.62 -0.15
CA PHE A 60 -21.11 1.23 -1.29
C PHE A 60 -22.27 0.34 -1.76
N ALA A 61 -22.02 -0.98 -1.86
CA ALA A 61 -23.07 -1.93 -2.23
C ALA A 61 -24.19 -2.02 -1.17
N PHE A 62 -23.84 -2.04 0.12
CA PHE A 62 -24.78 -2.10 1.23
C PHE A 62 -25.76 -0.93 1.23
N TYR A 63 -25.27 0.29 0.96
CA TYR A 63 -26.10 1.48 0.89
C TYR A 63 -26.70 1.71 -0.50
N ASN A 64 -26.46 0.84 -1.48
CA ASN A 64 -26.88 0.96 -2.86
C ASN A 64 -26.46 2.32 -3.49
N LEU A 65 -25.23 2.74 -3.20
CA LEU A 65 -24.65 3.98 -3.70
C LEU A 65 -23.63 3.72 -4.81
N ALA A 66 -23.60 4.60 -5.80
CA ALA A 66 -22.50 4.62 -6.76
C ALA A 66 -21.22 5.08 -6.07
N LYS A 67 -20.07 4.49 -6.47
CA LYS A 67 -18.77 4.90 -5.97
C LYS A 67 -18.26 6.09 -6.77
N PRO A 68 -18.14 7.30 -6.19
CA PRO A 68 -17.62 8.49 -6.86
C PRO A 68 -16.15 8.35 -7.27
N GLU A 69 -15.65 9.31 -8.04
CA GLU A 69 -14.24 9.41 -8.42
C GLU A 69 -13.31 9.54 -7.20
N TRP A 70 -12.06 9.25 -7.41
CA TRP A 70 -11.02 9.36 -6.39
C TRP A 70 -10.44 10.77 -6.34
N HIS A 71 -10.35 11.33 -5.15
CA HIS A 71 -9.78 12.65 -4.88
C HIS A 71 -8.29 12.55 -4.55
N SER A 72 -7.46 12.39 -5.56
CA SER A 72 -6.01 12.28 -5.36
C SER A 72 -5.35 13.54 -4.82
N GLU A 73 -6.02 14.68 -4.89
CA GLU A 73 -5.60 15.96 -4.31
C GLU A 73 -5.63 15.96 -2.77
N ASP A 74 -6.41 15.07 -2.17
CA ASP A 74 -6.51 14.90 -0.72
C ASP A 74 -5.48 13.90 -0.16
N GLU A 75 -4.72 13.25 -1.03
CA GLU A 75 -3.65 12.35 -0.63
C GLU A 75 -2.46 13.12 -0.07
N VAL A 76 -1.91 12.66 1.06
CA VAL A 76 -0.69 13.22 1.66
C VAL A 76 0.25 12.10 2.08
N LEU A 77 1.54 12.38 2.23
CA LEU A 77 2.46 11.39 2.81
C LEU A 77 2.17 11.18 4.29
N TYR A 78 2.24 9.93 4.75
CA TYR A 78 2.30 9.68 6.18
C TYR A 78 3.48 10.39 6.82
N ALA A 79 3.33 10.77 8.09
CA ALA A 79 4.45 11.30 8.88
C ALA A 79 5.62 10.31 8.84
N GLY A 80 6.84 10.83 8.84
CA GLY A 80 8.07 10.02 8.87
C GLY A 80 8.47 9.34 7.56
N VAL A 81 7.64 9.33 6.50
CA VAL A 81 7.99 8.69 5.21
C VAL A 81 9.31 9.20 4.66
N LYS A 82 9.48 10.51 4.55
CA LYS A 82 10.71 11.11 3.99
C LYS A 82 11.94 10.72 4.79
N GLU A 83 11.84 10.74 6.11
CA GLU A 83 12.93 10.34 7.00
C GLU A 83 13.24 8.84 6.84
N CYS A 84 12.22 7.99 6.85
CA CYS A 84 12.37 6.56 6.65
C CYS A 84 13.09 6.23 5.34
N LEU A 85 12.62 6.79 4.21
CA LEU A 85 13.24 6.58 2.90
C LEU A 85 14.68 7.08 2.87
N ASN A 86 14.95 8.27 3.43
CA ASN A 86 16.30 8.84 3.48
C ASN A 86 17.28 7.98 4.28
N ARG A 87 16.85 7.37 5.39
CA ARG A 87 17.67 6.45 6.19
C ARG A 87 17.96 5.15 5.45
N LEU A 88 16.98 4.62 4.71
CA LEU A 88 17.10 3.35 4.00
C LEU A 88 17.95 3.46 2.73
N LYS A 89 17.81 4.53 1.93
CA LYS A 89 18.49 4.69 0.62
C LYS A 89 20.02 4.69 0.69
N GLY A 90 20.58 5.00 1.84
CA GLY A 90 22.03 4.97 2.05
C GLY A 90 22.64 3.57 2.01
N ARG A 91 21.80 2.53 2.18
CA ARG A 91 22.24 1.14 2.28
C ARG A 91 21.48 0.19 1.35
N TYR A 92 20.26 0.52 0.95
CA TYR A 92 19.37 -0.32 0.16
C TYR A 92 18.93 0.41 -1.10
N ARG A 93 18.66 -0.33 -2.17
CA ARG A 93 17.94 0.20 -3.34
C ARG A 93 16.45 0.19 -3.01
N LEU A 94 15.77 1.31 -3.28
CA LEU A 94 14.35 1.43 -3.02
C LEU A 94 13.58 1.35 -4.33
N GLY A 95 12.46 0.65 -4.32
CA GLY A 95 11.55 0.52 -5.44
C GLY A 95 10.08 0.65 -5.02
N ILE A 96 9.22 0.82 -5.98
CA ILE A 96 7.76 0.81 -5.83
C ILE A 96 7.18 -0.35 -6.63
N ILE A 97 6.23 -1.09 -6.04
CA ILE A 97 5.32 -2.02 -6.72
C ILE A 97 3.90 -1.66 -6.27
N ALA A 98 3.13 -0.96 -7.10
CA ALA A 98 1.86 -0.39 -6.69
C ALA A 98 0.77 -0.49 -7.76
N ASN A 99 -0.48 -0.69 -7.31
CA ASN A 99 -1.66 -0.54 -8.15
C ASN A 99 -2.04 0.94 -8.20
N GLN A 100 -1.79 1.59 -9.33
CA GLN A 100 -1.97 3.02 -9.48
C GLN A 100 -2.65 3.38 -10.80
N LEU A 101 -3.41 4.47 -10.77
CA LEU A 101 -3.84 5.18 -11.97
C LEU A 101 -2.65 5.97 -12.56
N PRO A 102 -2.72 6.40 -13.83
CA PRO A 102 -1.72 7.28 -14.43
C PRO A 102 -1.40 8.49 -13.56
N GLY A 103 -0.12 8.90 -13.52
CA GLY A 103 0.32 10.07 -12.76
C GLY A 103 1.02 9.76 -11.44
N ALA A 104 1.25 8.50 -11.08
CA ALA A 104 1.96 8.13 -9.85
C ALA A 104 3.32 8.84 -9.70
N CYS A 105 4.15 8.87 -10.75
CA CYS A 105 5.44 9.56 -10.70
C CYS A 105 5.30 11.07 -10.47
N LYS A 106 4.29 11.71 -11.05
CA LYS A 106 4.02 13.14 -10.83
C LYS A 106 3.66 13.42 -9.37
N ARG A 107 2.85 12.56 -8.74
CA ARG A 107 2.53 12.69 -7.30
C ARG A 107 3.78 12.49 -6.43
N LEU A 108 4.59 11.47 -6.71
CA LEU A 108 5.86 11.23 -6.00
C LEU A 108 6.81 12.43 -6.12
N GLU A 109 6.85 13.07 -7.29
CA GLU A 109 7.65 14.28 -7.53
C GLU A 109 7.10 15.47 -6.73
N GLN A 110 5.79 15.70 -6.73
CA GLN A 110 5.14 16.75 -5.95
C GLN A 110 5.37 16.58 -4.44
N TRP A 111 5.43 15.35 -3.94
CA TRP A 111 5.79 15.07 -2.55
C TRP A 111 7.30 15.13 -2.29
N GLY A 112 8.13 15.26 -3.34
CA GLY A 112 9.59 15.36 -3.23
C GLY A 112 10.26 14.06 -2.80
N ILE A 113 9.71 12.91 -3.22
CA ILE A 113 10.27 11.59 -2.91
C ILE A 113 10.53 10.72 -4.15
N LEU A 114 10.26 11.22 -5.36
CA LEU A 114 10.48 10.45 -6.59
C LEU A 114 11.93 9.97 -6.72
N GLN A 115 12.89 10.85 -6.40
CA GLN A 115 14.32 10.57 -6.48
C GLN A 115 14.85 9.56 -5.46
N GLU A 116 14.03 9.17 -4.49
CA GLU A 116 14.40 8.14 -3.52
C GLU A 116 14.32 6.73 -4.13
N PHE A 117 13.57 6.57 -5.23
CA PHE A 117 13.30 5.26 -5.82
C PHE A 117 14.13 5.03 -7.08
N SER A 118 14.89 3.93 -7.07
CA SER A 118 15.66 3.46 -8.23
C SER A 118 14.79 2.73 -9.27
N LEU A 119 13.61 2.26 -8.88
CA LEU A 119 12.69 1.50 -9.73
C LEU A 119 11.24 1.77 -9.32
N ILE A 120 10.38 2.02 -10.32
CA ILE A 120 8.94 2.22 -10.10
C ILE A 120 8.19 1.33 -11.09
N VAL A 121 7.42 0.39 -10.53
CA VAL A 121 6.57 -0.57 -11.24
C VAL A 121 5.13 -0.32 -10.81
N THR A 122 4.29 0.10 -11.74
CA THR A 122 2.89 0.45 -11.46
C THR A 122 1.95 -0.22 -12.45
N SER A 123 0.76 -0.57 -11.98
CA SER A 123 -0.23 -1.31 -12.78
C SER A 123 -0.65 -0.59 -14.07
N ASP A 124 -0.68 0.74 -14.06
CA ASP A 124 -1.01 1.54 -15.24
C ASP A 124 0.04 1.41 -16.36
N ARG A 125 1.31 1.18 -16.01
CA ARG A 125 2.41 1.01 -16.95
C ARG A 125 2.60 -0.44 -17.39
N GLU A 126 2.37 -1.38 -16.46
CA GLU A 126 2.58 -2.81 -16.73
C GLU A 126 1.35 -3.47 -17.40
N GLY A 127 0.17 -2.84 -17.36
CA GLY A 127 -1.07 -3.45 -17.81
C GLY A 127 -1.51 -4.64 -16.95
N VAL A 128 -0.89 -4.84 -15.79
CA VAL A 128 -1.17 -5.90 -14.82
C VAL A 128 -1.08 -5.34 -13.40
N ALA A 129 -1.97 -5.79 -12.53
CA ALA A 129 -2.11 -5.26 -11.17
C ALA A 129 -1.91 -6.34 -10.11
N LYS A 130 -1.40 -5.98 -8.93
CA LYS A 130 -1.41 -6.86 -7.75
C LYS A 130 -2.85 -7.33 -7.47
N PRO A 131 -3.08 -8.57 -7.13
CA PRO A 131 -2.13 -9.61 -6.68
C PRO A 131 -1.52 -10.50 -7.79
N ASP A 132 -1.64 -10.12 -9.07
CA ASP A 132 -1.05 -10.90 -10.16
C ASP A 132 0.48 -10.97 -9.99
N PRO A 133 1.10 -12.17 -9.96
CA PRO A 133 2.54 -12.31 -9.75
C PRO A 133 3.39 -11.60 -10.80
N ARG A 134 2.88 -11.41 -12.03
CA ARG A 134 3.62 -10.79 -13.13
C ARG A 134 4.11 -9.38 -12.82
N ILE A 135 3.40 -8.62 -11.98
CA ILE A 135 3.86 -7.26 -11.62
C ILE A 135 5.10 -7.31 -10.70
N PHE A 136 5.16 -8.32 -9.82
CA PHE A 136 6.34 -8.56 -8.95
C PHE A 136 7.51 -9.12 -9.76
N GLU A 137 7.23 -10.04 -10.69
CA GLU A 137 8.24 -10.62 -11.59
C GLU A 137 8.88 -9.53 -12.47
N ALA A 138 8.08 -8.59 -13.00
CA ALA A 138 8.59 -7.42 -13.74
C ALA A 138 9.53 -6.56 -12.88
N ALA A 139 9.20 -6.38 -11.59
CA ALA A 139 10.07 -5.67 -10.65
C ALA A 139 11.37 -6.42 -10.40
N LEU A 140 11.33 -7.73 -10.15
CA LEU A 140 12.52 -8.57 -9.94
C LEU A 140 13.43 -8.58 -11.17
N GLN A 141 12.86 -8.74 -12.37
CA GLN A 141 13.63 -8.74 -13.61
C GLN A 141 14.39 -7.41 -13.81
N ARG A 142 13.73 -6.27 -13.55
CA ARG A 142 14.37 -4.95 -13.68
C ARG A 142 15.35 -4.64 -12.56
N ALA A 143 15.10 -5.17 -11.37
CA ALA A 143 16.01 -5.06 -10.24
C ALA A 143 17.30 -5.87 -10.41
N ASP A 144 17.27 -6.86 -11.29
CA ASP A 144 18.35 -7.86 -11.51
C ASP A 144 18.84 -8.41 -10.15
N CYS A 145 17.89 -8.93 -9.36
CA CYS A 145 18.14 -9.33 -7.98
C CYS A 145 17.39 -10.62 -7.63
N PRO A 146 18.04 -11.58 -6.97
CA PRO A 146 17.36 -12.74 -6.42
C PRO A 146 16.25 -12.33 -5.43
N VAL A 147 15.11 -13.00 -5.51
CA VAL A 147 13.92 -12.65 -4.73
C VAL A 147 14.17 -12.70 -3.21
N GLU A 148 15.03 -13.61 -2.74
CA GLU A 148 15.38 -13.78 -1.32
C GLU A 148 16.10 -12.56 -0.73
N ARG A 149 16.63 -11.70 -1.61
CA ARG A 149 17.29 -10.43 -1.24
C ARG A 149 16.38 -9.21 -1.41
N CYS A 150 15.09 -9.45 -1.62
CA CYS A 150 14.07 -8.43 -1.79
C CYS A 150 13.06 -8.48 -0.64
N VAL A 151 12.60 -7.30 -0.22
CA VAL A 151 11.51 -7.14 0.76
C VAL A 151 10.35 -6.42 0.07
N MET A 152 9.13 -6.89 0.26
CA MET A 152 7.89 -6.17 -0.05
C MET A 152 7.29 -5.60 1.22
N ILE A 153 7.02 -4.30 1.22
CA ILE A 153 6.37 -3.56 2.30
C ILE A 153 5.04 -3.02 1.78
N GLY A 154 3.95 -3.37 2.44
CA GLY A 154 2.62 -2.94 2.04
C GLY A 154 1.61 -3.05 3.19
N ASP A 155 0.42 -2.47 2.99
CA ASP A 155 -0.67 -2.47 3.96
C ASP A 155 -1.68 -3.58 3.70
N ARG A 156 -1.69 -4.18 2.49
CA ARG A 156 -2.69 -5.17 2.09
C ARG A 156 -2.16 -6.60 2.13
N LEU A 157 -2.79 -7.42 2.97
CA LEU A 157 -2.47 -8.84 3.09
C LEU A 157 -2.70 -9.61 1.79
N ASP A 158 -3.80 -9.33 1.08
CA ASP A 158 -4.20 -10.01 -0.16
C ASP A 158 -3.43 -9.54 -1.40
N ASN A 159 -3.03 -8.28 -1.45
CA ASN A 159 -2.39 -7.67 -2.63
C ASN A 159 -0.87 -7.59 -2.53
N ASP A 160 -0.34 -7.32 -1.34
CA ASP A 160 1.09 -7.06 -1.16
C ASP A 160 1.80 -8.26 -0.53
N ILE A 161 1.26 -8.75 0.59
CA ILE A 161 1.95 -9.73 1.44
C ILE A 161 1.87 -11.13 0.84
N ALA A 162 0.65 -11.63 0.62
CA ALA A 162 0.46 -13.00 0.15
C ALA A 162 1.11 -13.29 -1.21
N PRO A 163 0.95 -12.45 -2.26
CA PRO A 163 1.58 -12.72 -3.56
C PRO A 163 3.10 -12.58 -3.49
N ALA A 164 3.65 -11.58 -2.79
CA ALA A 164 5.09 -11.43 -2.64
C ALA A 164 5.71 -12.62 -1.88
N LYS A 165 5.08 -13.05 -0.79
CA LYS A 165 5.53 -14.20 -0.01
C LYS A 165 5.52 -15.51 -0.81
N LYS A 166 4.51 -15.72 -1.65
CA LYS A 166 4.45 -16.88 -2.55
C LYS A 166 5.59 -16.91 -3.57
N LEU A 167 6.09 -15.76 -3.98
CA LEU A 167 7.25 -15.64 -4.86
C LEU A 167 8.60 -15.75 -4.15
N GLY A 168 8.64 -15.68 -2.80
CA GLY A 168 9.85 -15.77 -2.01
C GLY A 168 10.41 -14.45 -1.48
N PHE A 169 9.73 -13.34 -1.66
CA PHE A 169 10.08 -12.09 -0.98
C PHE A 169 10.02 -12.25 0.54
N LYS A 170 10.88 -11.52 1.25
CA LYS A 170 10.58 -11.14 2.63
C LYS A 170 9.45 -10.13 2.64
N THR A 171 8.64 -10.14 3.69
CA THR A 171 7.43 -9.32 3.74
C THR A 171 7.30 -8.55 5.04
N ILE A 172 6.91 -7.28 4.94
CA ILE A 172 6.58 -6.44 6.09
C ILE A 172 5.18 -5.87 5.88
N TRP A 173 4.27 -6.19 6.78
CA TRP A 173 2.94 -5.63 6.80
C TRP A 173 2.91 -4.37 7.66
N VAL A 174 2.51 -3.24 7.04
CA VAL A 174 2.30 -1.96 7.74
C VAL A 174 0.82 -1.84 8.04
N LYS A 175 0.45 -1.85 9.32
CA LYS A 175 -0.95 -1.76 9.79
C LYS A 175 -1.43 -0.31 9.82
N GLN A 176 -1.48 0.32 8.65
CA GLN A 176 -1.97 1.68 8.44
C GLN A 176 -3.24 1.68 7.58
N GLY A 177 -3.96 2.81 7.59
CA GLY A 177 -5.17 2.97 6.81
C GLY A 177 -6.28 1.96 7.16
N LEU A 178 -7.18 1.76 6.21
CA LEU A 178 -8.36 0.90 6.42
C LEU A 178 -8.02 -0.60 6.45
N ASN A 179 -6.96 -1.03 5.77
CA ASN A 179 -6.54 -2.43 5.78
C ASN A 179 -5.91 -2.86 7.12
N ALA A 180 -5.61 -1.92 8.02
CA ALA A 180 -5.19 -2.22 9.40
C ALA A 180 -6.26 -3.00 10.20
N TYR A 181 -7.52 -2.92 9.79
CA TYR A 181 -8.63 -3.65 10.40
C TYR A 181 -8.76 -5.10 9.92
N THR A 182 -8.00 -5.52 8.90
CA THR A 182 -8.00 -6.90 8.42
C THR A 182 -7.14 -7.81 9.31
N SER A 183 -7.29 -9.13 9.11
CA SER A 183 -6.48 -10.13 9.81
C SER A 183 -6.03 -11.22 8.85
N PRO A 184 -4.84 -11.82 9.01
CA PRO A 184 -4.40 -12.91 8.16
C PRO A 184 -5.36 -14.11 8.24
N THR A 185 -5.76 -14.63 7.07
CA THR A 185 -6.63 -15.81 6.94
C THR A 185 -5.89 -17.06 6.43
N SER A 186 -4.65 -16.87 5.98
CA SER A 186 -3.80 -17.94 5.46
C SER A 186 -2.34 -17.75 5.89
N GLN A 187 -1.56 -18.83 5.79
CA GLN A 187 -0.11 -18.75 6.05
C GLN A 187 0.62 -17.74 5.13
N TRP A 188 0.08 -17.50 3.94
CA TRP A 188 0.65 -16.58 2.97
C TRP A 188 0.42 -15.11 3.33
N GLU A 189 -0.63 -14.82 4.08
CA GLU A 189 -0.94 -13.50 4.60
C GLU A 189 -0.23 -13.17 5.92
N GLN A 190 0.44 -14.15 6.53
CA GLN A 190 1.29 -13.93 7.69
C GLN A 190 2.61 -13.32 7.23
N ALA A 191 2.75 -12.00 7.34
CA ALA A 191 3.99 -11.30 7.03
C ALA A 191 5.16 -11.78 7.94
N ASP A 192 6.40 -11.68 7.45
CA ASP A 192 7.58 -12.03 8.25
C ASP A 192 7.77 -11.04 9.42
N THR A 193 7.32 -9.80 9.24
CA THR A 193 7.29 -8.76 10.28
C THR A 193 6.06 -7.89 10.12
N VAL A 194 5.54 -7.40 11.24
CA VAL A 194 4.39 -6.46 11.29
C VAL A 194 4.83 -5.21 12.02
N VAL A 195 4.47 -4.06 11.50
CA VAL A 195 4.65 -2.74 12.15
C VAL A 195 3.36 -1.95 12.10
N ASP A 196 3.15 -1.07 13.05
CA ASP A 196 1.95 -0.24 13.11
C ASP A 196 2.08 1.02 12.24
N ARG A 197 3.31 1.49 11.98
CA ARG A 197 3.57 2.73 11.25
C ARG A 197 4.87 2.65 10.45
N ILE A 198 4.90 3.41 9.35
CA ILE A 198 6.04 3.48 8.43
C ILE A 198 7.34 3.92 9.11
N GLU A 199 7.27 4.77 10.14
CA GLU A 199 8.46 5.26 10.86
C GLU A 199 9.26 4.13 11.53
N GLN A 200 8.62 3.00 11.81
CA GLN A 200 9.27 1.84 12.46
C GLN A 200 10.13 1.03 11.49
N ILE A 201 9.96 1.21 10.18
CA ILE A 201 10.62 0.40 9.16
C ILE A 201 12.15 0.54 9.23
N ALA A 202 12.68 1.76 9.26
CA ALA A 202 14.13 1.98 9.23
C ALA A 202 14.86 1.27 10.38
N ALA A 203 14.26 1.22 11.57
CA ALA A 203 14.82 0.53 12.74
C ALA A 203 14.96 -0.98 12.53
N LEU A 204 14.07 -1.63 11.75
CA LEU A 204 14.16 -3.06 11.42
C LEU A 204 15.41 -3.40 10.62
N PHE A 205 15.94 -2.44 9.89
CA PHE A 205 17.13 -2.57 9.04
C PHE A 205 18.39 -2.05 9.71
N GLY A 206 18.33 -1.61 10.96
CA GLY A 206 19.47 -1.11 11.72
C GLY A 206 20.04 0.22 11.22
N VAL A 207 19.19 1.04 10.65
CA VAL A 207 19.52 2.38 10.14
C VAL A 207 18.62 3.43 10.75
#